data_6396d5cf27f89846becbaa048fe9f59a
#
_entry.id   6396d5cf27f89846becbaa048fe9f59a
#
_cell.length_a   1.000
_cell.length_b   1.000
_cell.length_c   1.000
_cell.angle_alpha   90.00
_cell.angle_beta   90.00
_cell.angle_gamma   90.00
#
_symmetry.space_group_name_H-M   'P 1'
#
loop_
_entity.id
_entity.type
_entity.pdbx_description
1 polymer ?
#
loop_
_entity_poly.entity_id
_entity_poly.type
_entity_poly.pdbx_seq_one_letter_code
_entity_poly.pdbx_strand_id
1 'polypeptide(L)'
;MKELEQFLQRAEAVLARVETLLPAPMPATDWDASIAFRWRVPRDGRGYLQPVRHPARIELNDLHNIGPQKEQVEQNTRQFVSGKPANNVLLTGARGTGKSSLIKACLAQFADQGLRLIEVDKEHLVDLPDIVELVAQRPERFVIFCDDLSFEEGEGGYKALKVALDGSISAQ
;
A
#
# COMPACT_ATOMS: atom_id res chain seq x y z
N MET A 1 -4.95 43.12 -33.45
CA MET A 1 -3.93 42.06 -33.40
C MET A 1 -2.99 42.26 -32.21
N LYS A 2 -2.34 43.42 -32.04
CA LYS A 2 -1.41 43.68 -30.92
C LYS A 2 -2.02 43.48 -29.50
N GLU A 3 -3.25 43.90 -29.29
CA GLU A 3 -3.92 43.76 -27.98
C GLU A 3 -4.21 42.29 -27.63
N LEU A 4 -4.56 41.47 -28.61
CA LEU A 4 -4.77 40.05 -28.44
C LEU A 4 -3.44 39.32 -28.11
N GLU A 5 -2.36 39.68 -28.78
CA GLU A 5 -1.03 39.14 -28.51
C GLU A 5 -0.55 39.48 -27.09
N GLN A 6 -0.75 40.76 -26.68
CA GLN A 6 -0.42 41.18 -25.31
C GLN A 6 -1.27 40.46 -24.25
N PHE A 7 -2.55 40.24 -24.52
CA PHE A 7 -3.42 39.47 -23.64
C PHE A 7 -2.97 38.01 -23.50
N LEU A 8 -2.64 37.37 -24.64
CA LEU A 8 -2.15 35.97 -24.63
C LEU A 8 -0.84 35.85 -23.88
N GLN A 9 0.13 36.73 -24.10
CA GLN A 9 1.39 36.73 -23.35
C GLN A 9 1.19 36.89 -21.83
N ARG A 10 0.25 37.78 -21.46
CA ARG A 10 -0.06 37.98 -20.04
C ARG A 10 -0.78 36.78 -19.43
N ALA A 11 -1.67 36.14 -20.18
CA ALA A 11 -2.35 34.91 -19.78
C ALA A 11 -1.35 33.75 -19.59
N GLU A 12 -0.43 33.53 -20.52
CA GLU A 12 0.65 32.55 -20.40
C GLU A 12 1.52 32.80 -19.16
N ALA A 13 1.92 34.04 -18.91
CA ALA A 13 2.71 34.37 -17.74
C ALA A 13 1.98 34.11 -16.43
N VAL A 14 0.67 34.32 -16.37
CA VAL A 14 -0.17 34.00 -15.21
C VAL A 14 -0.31 32.48 -15.04
N LEU A 15 -0.59 31.78 -16.13
CA LEU A 15 -0.70 30.31 -16.10
C LEU A 15 0.61 29.64 -15.61
N ALA A 16 1.75 30.08 -16.16
CA ALA A 16 3.06 29.60 -15.72
C ALA A 16 3.29 29.79 -14.19
N ARG A 17 2.82 30.95 -13.66
CA ARG A 17 2.89 31.18 -12.20
C ARG A 17 1.92 30.32 -11.42
N VAL A 18 0.74 30.04 -11.94
CA VAL A 18 -0.23 29.13 -11.32
C VAL A 18 0.32 27.70 -11.32
N GLU A 19 0.91 27.25 -12.41
CA GLU A 19 1.55 25.93 -12.52
C GLU A 19 2.64 25.73 -11.45
N THR A 20 3.41 26.75 -11.12
CA THR A 20 4.43 26.65 -10.04
C THR A 20 3.84 26.56 -8.63
N LEU A 21 2.56 26.95 -8.47
CA LEU A 21 1.84 26.86 -7.19
C LEU A 21 1.05 25.55 -7.05
N LEU A 22 0.83 24.85 -8.17
CA LEU A 22 0.17 23.55 -8.12
C LEU A 22 1.14 22.47 -7.63
N PRO A 23 0.69 21.55 -6.78
CA PRO A 23 1.50 20.38 -6.44
C PRO A 23 1.85 19.62 -7.72
N ALA A 24 3.07 19.08 -7.77
CA ALA A 24 3.51 18.27 -8.89
C ALA A 24 2.51 17.13 -9.16
N PRO A 25 2.22 16.82 -10.43
CA PRO A 25 1.34 15.70 -10.75
C PRO A 25 1.92 14.43 -10.14
N MET A 26 1.05 13.62 -9.52
CA MET A 26 1.47 12.36 -8.91
C MET A 26 2.10 11.46 -9.97
N PRO A 27 3.24 10.85 -9.68
CA PRO A 27 3.83 9.87 -10.58
C PRO A 27 2.86 8.71 -10.76
N ALA A 28 2.61 8.32 -12.01
CA ALA A 28 1.85 7.11 -12.28
C ALA A 28 2.60 5.92 -11.65
N THR A 29 1.85 5.03 -10.97
CA THR A 29 2.45 3.84 -10.37
C THR A 29 2.91 2.89 -11.47
N ASP A 30 4.20 2.59 -11.49
CA ASP A 30 4.77 1.54 -12.33
C ASP A 30 4.57 0.18 -11.63
N TRP A 31 3.51 -0.51 -12.01
CA TRP A 31 3.10 -1.77 -11.40
C TRP A 31 4.03 -2.93 -11.74
N ASP A 32 4.75 -2.83 -12.85
CA ASP A 32 5.69 -3.87 -13.31
C ASP A 32 7.07 -3.74 -12.67
N ALA A 33 7.36 -2.58 -12.07
CA ALA A 33 8.65 -2.30 -11.44
C ALA A 33 8.92 -3.15 -10.20
N SER A 34 7.88 -3.66 -9.52
CA SER A 34 8.07 -4.43 -8.27
C SER A 34 6.82 -5.24 -7.90
N ILE A 35 7.06 -6.27 -7.07
CA ILE A 35 6.01 -7.03 -6.37
C ILE A 35 5.60 -6.36 -5.04
N ALA A 36 6.37 -5.35 -4.58
CA ALA A 36 6.12 -4.64 -3.34
C ALA A 36 6.15 -3.13 -3.56
N PHE A 37 5.27 -2.45 -2.89
CA PHE A 37 5.12 -0.99 -2.95
C PHE A 37 5.10 -0.43 -1.53
N ARG A 38 5.47 0.84 -1.40
CA ARG A 38 5.35 1.59 -0.16
C ARG A 38 4.48 2.81 -0.39
N TRP A 39 3.51 3.01 0.49
CA TRP A 39 2.72 4.23 0.49
C TRP A 39 3.56 5.40 0.97
N ARG A 40 3.59 6.46 0.21
CA ARG A 40 4.32 7.70 0.50
C ARG A 40 3.42 8.89 0.39
N VAL A 41 3.50 9.76 1.38
CA VAL A 41 2.76 11.03 1.39
C VAL A 41 3.78 12.17 1.46
N PRO A 42 3.98 12.93 0.37
CA PRO A 42 4.81 14.12 0.39
C PRO A 42 4.13 15.21 1.25
N ARG A 43 4.91 16.16 1.76
CA ARG A 43 4.41 17.20 2.67
C ARG A 43 3.30 18.09 2.10
N ASP A 44 3.25 18.21 0.81
CA ASP A 44 2.42 19.14 0.01
C ASP A 44 1.54 18.42 -1.02
N GLY A 45 1.45 17.09 -0.98
CA GLY A 45 0.81 16.32 -2.02
C GLY A 45 -0.09 15.19 -1.52
N ARG A 46 -0.74 14.55 -2.46
CA ARG A 46 -1.48 13.31 -2.24
C ARG A 46 -0.53 12.13 -2.11
N GLY A 47 -0.95 11.09 -1.40
CA GLY A 47 -0.19 9.86 -1.29
C GLY A 47 -0.02 9.15 -2.64
N TYR A 48 1.07 8.42 -2.79
CA TYR A 48 1.36 7.63 -3.99
C TYR A 48 2.07 6.32 -3.61
N LEU A 49 2.05 5.35 -4.52
CA LEU A 49 2.74 4.08 -4.36
C LEU A 49 4.13 4.14 -4.98
N GLN A 50 5.15 3.99 -4.14
CA GLN A 50 6.54 3.91 -4.56
C GLN A 50 6.96 2.45 -4.68
N PRO A 51 7.43 1.98 -5.86
CA PRO A 51 7.94 0.61 -6.00
C PRO A 51 9.17 0.38 -5.11
N VAL A 52 9.21 -0.77 -4.45
CA VAL A 52 10.38 -1.23 -3.68
C VAL A 52 11.36 -1.90 -4.65
N ARG A 53 12.50 -1.28 -4.93
CA ARG A 53 13.47 -1.74 -5.94
C ARG A 53 14.03 -3.13 -5.67
N HIS A 54 14.22 -3.48 -4.41
CA HIS A 54 14.81 -4.75 -3.98
C HIS A 54 13.97 -5.33 -2.84
N PRO A 55 12.82 -5.96 -3.14
CA PRO A 55 12.06 -6.66 -2.11
C PRO A 55 12.90 -7.79 -1.51
N ALA A 56 12.82 -7.94 -0.19
CA ALA A 56 13.57 -8.99 0.50
C ALA A 56 13.16 -10.37 -0.05
N ARG A 57 14.14 -11.15 -0.47
CA ARG A 57 13.96 -12.54 -0.92
C ARG A 57 14.16 -13.46 0.28
N ILE A 58 13.10 -13.69 1.03
CA ILE A 58 13.05 -14.62 2.15
C ILE A 58 12.15 -15.75 1.71
N GLU A 59 12.59 -16.99 1.90
CA GLU A 59 11.74 -18.16 1.63
C GLU A 59 11.03 -18.62 2.91
N LEU A 60 9.85 -19.23 2.76
CA LEU A 60 9.14 -19.80 3.94
C LEU A 60 9.98 -20.87 4.65
N ASN A 61 10.86 -21.56 3.93
CA ASN A 61 11.75 -22.58 4.51
C ASN A 61 12.87 -21.99 5.37
N ASP A 62 13.21 -20.71 5.18
CA ASP A 62 14.20 -20.01 6.01
C ASP A 62 13.66 -19.67 7.41
N LEU A 63 12.35 -19.78 7.60
CA LEU A 63 11.69 -19.42 8.85
C LEU A 63 11.53 -20.65 9.73
N HIS A 64 12.27 -20.68 10.84
CA HIS A 64 12.28 -21.77 11.80
C HIS A 64 11.50 -21.42 13.08
N ASN A 65 11.05 -22.45 13.80
CA ASN A 65 10.36 -22.34 15.09
C ASN A 65 9.02 -21.60 15.10
N ILE A 66 8.40 -21.40 13.91
CA ILE A 66 7.08 -20.78 13.74
C ILE A 66 6.17 -21.63 12.84
N GLY A 67 6.32 -22.96 12.87
CA GLY A 67 5.59 -23.89 11.99
C GLY A 67 4.08 -23.64 11.93
N PRO A 68 3.36 -23.67 13.05
CA PRO A 68 1.91 -23.48 13.04
C PRO A 68 1.47 -22.12 12.51
N GLN A 69 2.17 -21.04 12.88
CA GLN A 69 1.89 -19.68 12.40
C GLN A 69 2.15 -19.57 10.90
N LYS A 70 3.24 -20.16 10.43
CA LYS A 70 3.61 -20.20 9.01
C LYS A 70 2.53 -20.90 8.19
N GLU A 71 2.10 -22.08 8.61
CA GLU A 71 1.05 -22.83 7.92
C GLU A 71 -0.27 -22.06 7.83
N GLN A 72 -0.69 -21.40 8.91
CA GLN A 72 -1.92 -20.61 8.94
C GLN A 72 -1.85 -19.42 7.99
N VAL A 73 -0.75 -18.65 8.02
CA VAL A 73 -0.60 -17.46 7.17
C VAL A 73 -0.44 -17.87 5.71
N GLU A 74 0.34 -18.91 5.43
CA GLU A 74 0.51 -19.43 4.08
C GLU A 74 -0.83 -19.91 3.50
N GLN A 75 -1.59 -20.71 4.24
CA GLN A 75 -2.90 -21.21 3.81
C GLN A 75 -3.88 -20.06 3.54
N ASN A 76 -3.96 -19.08 4.44
CA ASN A 76 -4.82 -17.90 4.28
C ASN A 76 -4.42 -17.10 3.04
N THR A 77 -3.12 -16.90 2.80
CA THR A 77 -2.60 -16.21 1.62
C THR A 77 -2.91 -16.99 0.33
N ARG A 78 -2.77 -18.32 0.36
CA ARG A 78 -3.11 -19.21 -0.75
C ARG A 78 -4.60 -19.12 -1.12
N GLN A 79 -5.48 -19.06 -0.13
CA GLN A 79 -6.91 -18.85 -0.35
C GLN A 79 -7.17 -17.49 -0.99
N PHE A 80 -6.53 -16.44 -0.48
CA PHE A 80 -6.67 -15.09 -0.99
C PHE A 80 -6.28 -14.96 -2.47
N VAL A 81 -5.09 -15.46 -2.85
CA VAL A 81 -4.64 -15.39 -4.26
C VAL A 81 -5.48 -16.25 -5.19
N SER A 82 -6.08 -17.31 -4.66
CA SER A 82 -7.03 -18.18 -5.41
C SER A 82 -8.44 -17.58 -5.53
N GLY A 83 -8.67 -16.36 -5.06
CA GLY A 83 -10.00 -15.72 -5.08
C GLY A 83 -11.01 -16.29 -4.10
N LYS A 84 -10.56 -17.08 -3.13
CA LYS A 84 -11.41 -17.62 -2.06
C LYS A 84 -11.46 -16.66 -0.87
N PRO A 85 -12.48 -16.74 -0.01
CA PRO A 85 -12.53 -15.97 1.21
C PRO A 85 -11.26 -16.17 2.06
N ALA A 86 -10.68 -15.06 2.51
CA ALA A 86 -9.50 -15.04 3.37
C ALA A 86 -9.71 -14.02 4.50
N ASN A 87 -9.01 -14.21 5.60
CA ASN A 87 -9.14 -13.37 6.78
C ASN A 87 -8.01 -12.34 6.85
N ASN A 88 -8.28 -11.22 7.51
CA ASN A 88 -7.24 -10.33 7.98
C ASN A 88 -6.36 -11.04 9.00
N VAL A 89 -5.06 -10.72 9.02
CA VAL A 89 -4.07 -11.38 9.87
C VAL A 89 -3.45 -10.38 10.84
N LEU A 90 -3.49 -10.68 12.12
CA LEU A 90 -2.77 -9.95 13.16
C LEU A 90 -1.64 -10.84 13.70
N LEU A 91 -0.39 -10.40 13.51
CA LEU A 91 0.79 -11.06 14.04
C LEU A 91 1.26 -10.35 15.32
N THR A 92 1.25 -11.05 16.43
CA THR A 92 1.72 -10.55 17.74
C THR A 92 2.99 -11.24 18.17
N GLY A 93 3.78 -10.61 19.00
CA GLY A 93 5.02 -11.15 19.55
C GLY A 93 6.16 -10.15 19.60
N ALA A 94 7.24 -10.50 20.28
CA ALA A 94 8.41 -9.64 20.46
C ALA A 94 9.06 -9.22 19.14
N ARG A 95 9.84 -8.14 19.19
CA ARG A 95 10.64 -7.71 18.03
C ARG A 95 11.66 -8.81 17.68
N GLY A 96 11.90 -9.01 16.38
CA GLY A 96 12.87 -10.01 15.90
C GLY A 96 12.33 -11.44 15.81
N THR A 97 11.05 -11.71 16.12
CA THR A 97 10.47 -13.07 16.05
C THR A 97 10.02 -13.49 14.65
N GLY A 98 10.39 -12.76 13.60
CA GLY A 98 10.12 -13.16 12.21
C GLY A 98 8.76 -12.75 11.65
N LYS A 99 7.95 -11.92 12.35
CA LYS A 99 6.62 -11.48 11.87
C LYS A 99 6.65 -10.89 10.47
N SER A 100 7.43 -9.83 10.29
CA SER A 100 7.56 -9.14 8.99
C SER A 100 8.26 -10.03 7.95
N SER A 101 9.16 -10.93 8.38
CA SER A 101 9.80 -11.90 7.50
C SER A 101 8.81 -12.92 6.94
N LEU A 102 7.83 -13.35 7.75
CA LEU A 102 6.77 -14.26 7.31
C LEU A 102 5.91 -13.65 6.21
N ILE A 103 5.52 -12.39 6.34
CA ILE A 103 4.75 -11.69 5.31
C ILE A 103 5.56 -11.54 4.02
N LYS A 104 6.85 -11.19 4.12
CA LYS A 104 7.74 -11.08 2.95
C LYS A 104 7.99 -12.42 2.27
N ALA A 105 8.08 -13.50 3.04
CA ALA A 105 8.21 -14.87 2.50
C ALA A 105 6.92 -15.32 1.77
N CYS A 106 5.75 -15.02 2.32
CA CYS A 106 4.48 -15.25 1.62
C CYS A 106 4.39 -14.43 0.32
N LEU A 107 4.83 -13.16 0.34
CA LEU A 107 4.89 -12.36 -0.89
C LEU A 107 5.76 -13.03 -1.94
N ALA A 108 6.99 -13.45 -1.59
CA ALA A 108 7.91 -14.09 -2.53
C ALA A 108 7.30 -15.39 -3.11
N GLN A 109 6.64 -16.18 -2.29
CA GLN A 109 6.04 -17.46 -2.71
C GLN A 109 4.84 -17.29 -3.67
N PHE A 110 4.04 -16.24 -3.49
CA PHE A 110 2.79 -16.06 -4.23
C PHE A 110 2.84 -14.92 -5.25
N ALA A 111 3.98 -14.25 -5.44
CA ALA A 111 4.14 -13.14 -6.36
C ALA A 111 3.80 -13.53 -7.81
N ASP A 112 4.23 -14.72 -8.25
CA ASP A 112 3.95 -15.27 -9.59
C ASP A 112 2.47 -15.62 -9.79
N GLN A 113 1.72 -15.74 -8.68
CA GLN A 113 0.27 -15.92 -8.70
C GLN A 113 -0.50 -14.61 -8.58
N GLY A 114 0.19 -13.48 -8.77
CA GLY A 114 -0.40 -12.14 -8.77
C GLY A 114 -0.48 -11.48 -7.40
N LEU A 115 0.16 -12.01 -6.35
CA LEU A 115 0.22 -11.33 -5.06
C LEU A 115 1.13 -10.11 -5.14
N ARG A 116 0.66 -9.00 -4.55
CA ARG A 116 1.42 -7.76 -4.37
C ARG A 116 1.30 -7.28 -2.92
N LEU A 117 2.31 -6.58 -2.45
CA LEU A 117 2.35 -6.01 -1.10
C LEU A 117 2.37 -4.49 -1.14
N ILE A 118 1.56 -3.85 -0.31
CA ILE A 118 1.65 -2.41 -0.03
C ILE A 118 2.00 -2.23 1.43
N GLU A 119 3.19 -1.71 1.70
CA GLU A 119 3.63 -1.32 3.04
C GLU A 119 3.09 0.08 3.34
N VAL A 120 2.41 0.22 4.47
CA VAL A 120 1.81 1.46 4.93
C VAL A 120 2.31 1.76 6.34
N ASP A 121 2.89 2.92 6.53
CA ASP A 121 3.29 3.37 7.86
C ASP A 121 2.04 3.66 8.71
N LYS A 122 2.09 3.40 10.02
CA LYS A 122 0.97 3.57 10.97
C LYS A 122 0.27 4.94 10.84
N GLU A 123 1.05 5.99 10.65
CA GLU A 123 0.57 7.37 10.53
C GLU A 123 -0.33 7.59 9.30
N HIS A 124 -0.17 6.75 8.28
CA HIS A 124 -0.88 6.81 7.00
C HIS A 124 -2.02 5.79 6.88
N LEU A 125 -2.40 5.12 7.96
CA LEU A 125 -3.56 4.22 7.94
C LEU A 125 -4.88 4.95 7.65
N VAL A 126 -4.93 6.26 7.86
CA VAL A 126 -6.07 7.11 7.49
C VAL A 126 -6.30 7.16 5.99
N ASP A 127 -5.28 6.88 5.19
CA ASP A 127 -5.31 6.88 3.72
C ASP A 127 -5.72 5.52 3.13
N LEU A 128 -6.08 4.53 3.96
CA LEU A 128 -6.51 3.20 3.48
C LEU A 128 -7.60 3.24 2.41
N PRO A 129 -8.63 4.10 2.49
CA PRO A 129 -9.63 4.21 1.44
C PRO A 129 -9.03 4.59 0.10
N ASP A 130 -8.12 5.56 0.07
CA ASP A 130 -7.45 6.03 -1.17
C ASP A 130 -6.56 4.92 -1.75
N ILE A 131 -5.85 4.18 -0.90
CA ILE A 131 -5.01 3.04 -1.33
C ILE A 131 -5.88 1.94 -1.94
N VAL A 132 -7.01 1.61 -1.32
CA VAL A 132 -7.95 0.61 -1.83
C VAL A 132 -8.53 1.04 -3.17
N GLU A 133 -8.91 2.30 -3.34
CA GLU A 133 -9.41 2.83 -4.62
C GLU A 133 -8.38 2.71 -5.74
N LEU A 134 -7.10 2.99 -5.45
CA LEU A 134 -6.01 2.86 -6.43
C LEU A 134 -5.84 1.44 -6.98
N VAL A 135 -6.11 0.42 -6.15
CA VAL A 135 -5.91 -0.98 -6.53
C VAL A 135 -7.20 -1.71 -6.93
N ALA A 136 -8.36 -1.10 -6.72
CA ALA A 136 -9.68 -1.74 -6.92
C ALA A 136 -9.91 -2.30 -8.34
N GLN A 137 -9.32 -1.67 -9.36
CA GLN A 137 -9.47 -2.08 -10.77
C GLN A 137 -8.32 -2.97 -11.27
N ARG A 138 -7.41 -3.35 -10.38
CA ARG A 138 -6.25 -4.18 -10.74
C ARG A 138 -6.58 -5.67 -10.69
N PRO A 139 -6.01 -6.46 -11.60
CA PRO A 139 -6.19 -7.91 -11.59
C PRO A 139 -5.41 -8.61 -10.48
N GLU A 140 -4.34 -7.99 -9.97
CA GLU A 140 -3.51 -8.54 -8.90
C GLU A 140 -4.24 -8.52 -7.56
N ARG A 141 -3.78 -9.33 -6.63
CA ARG A 141 -4.25 -9.38 -5.25
C ARG A 141 -3.29 -8.61 -4.34
N PHE A 142 -3.81 -7.63 -3.62
CA PHE A 142 -3.00 -6.74 -2.79
C PHE A 142 -3.18 -7.05 -1.31
N VAL A 143 -2.07 -7.26 -0.62
CA VAL A 143 -1.99 -7.30 0.84
C VAL A 143 -1.47 -5.96 1.32
N ILE A 144 -2.23 -5.29 2.17
CA ILE A 144 -1.77 -4.08 2.86
C ILE A 144 -1.10 -4.53 4.15
N PHE A 145 0.14 -4.14 4.34
CA PHE A 145 0.97 -4.51 5.48
C PHE A 145 1.35 -3.26 6.28
N CYS A 146 1.04 -3.27 7.56
CA CYS A 146 1.49 -2.26 8.50
C CYS A 146 2.32 -2.93 9.58
N ASP A 147 3.59 -2.54 9.71
CA ASP A 147 4.47 -3.02 10.77
C ASP A 147 4.34 -2.15 12.02
N ASP A 148 4.69 -2.70 13.17
CA ASP A 148 4.70 -2.02 14.47
C ASP A 148 3.37 -1.28 14.81
N LEU A 149 2.24 -1.97 14.62
CA LEU A 149 0.93 -1.46 15.01
C LEU A 149 0.84 -1.31 16.53
N SER A 150 0.92 -0.10 17.01
CA SER A 150 0.61 0.29 18.38
C SER A 150 -0.34 1.48 18.35
N PHE A 151 -1.44 1.42 19.06
CA PHE A 151 -2.41 2.52 19.10
C PHE A 151 -2.54 3.04 20.55
N GLU A 152 -2.57 4.35 20.67
CA GLU A 152 -3.04 5.02 21.87
C GLU A 152 -4.55 5.27 21.78
N GLU A 153 -5.22 5.40 22.92
CA GLU A 153 -6.65 5.69 22.94
C GLU A 153 -6.94 7.00 22.19
N GLY A 154 -7.79 6.93 21.16
CA GLY A 154 -8.21 8.10 20.37
C GLY A 154 -7.44 8.36 19.08
N GLU A 155 -6.41 7.61 18.75
CA GLU A 155 -5.68 7.77 17.48
C GLU A 155 -6.59 7.55 16.27
N GLY A 156 -6.48 8.46 15.27
CA GLY A 156 -7.24 8.41 14.01
C GLY A 156 -6.99 7.13 13.20
N GLY A 157 -5.75 6.62 13.24
CA GLY A 157 -5.35 5.38 12.58
C GLY A 157 -6.13 4.15 13.06
N TYR A 158 -6.45 4.06 14.35
CA TYR A 158 -7.28 2.97 14.88
C TYR A 158 -8.69 2.98 14.29
N LYS A 159 -9.30 4.18 14.20
CA LYS A 159 -10.64 4.34 13.62
C LYS A 159 -10.66 3.98 12.13
N ALA A 160 -9.66 4.44 11.38
CA ALA A 160 -9.53 4.13 9.96
C ALA A 160 -9.33 2.63 9.72
N LEU A 161 -8.47 1.98 10.51
CA LEU A 161 -8.26 0.54 10.44
C LEU A 161 -9.56 -0.22 10.75
N LYS A 162 -10.30 0.17 11.79
CA LYS A 162 -11.56 -0.45 12.14
C LYS A 162 -12.58 -0.33 10.99
N VAL A 163 -12.74 0.85 10.40
CA VAL A 163 -13.63 1.07 9.26
C VAL A 163 -13.20 0.23 8.07
N ALA A 164 -11.90 0.14 7.77
CA ALA A 164 -11.39 -0.69 6.67
C ALA A 164 -11.63 -2.19 6.92
N LEU A 165 -11.48 -2.66 8.16
CA LEU A 165 -11.76 -4.05 8.54
C LEU A 165 -13.26 -4.37 8.52
N ASP A 166 -14.09 -3.45 9.02
CA ASP A 166 -15.55 -3.60 9.04
C ASP A 166 -16.15 -3.40 7.63
N GLY A 167 -15.60 -2.49 6.82
CA GLY A 167 -16.02 -2.20 5.46
C GLY A 167 -15.68 -3.30 4.45
N SER A 168 -14.72 -4.16 4.75
CA SER A 168 -14.42 -5.35 3.94
C SER A 168 -15.56 -6.38 3.93
N ILE A 169 -16.54 -6.22 4.83
CA ILE A 169 -17.77 -7.05 4.89
C ILE A 169 -18.81 -6.58 3.85
N SER A 170 -18.69 -5.35 3.34
CA SER A 170 -19.68 -4.76 2.40
C SER A 170 -19.24 -4.74 0.94
N ALA A 171 -18.03 -5.20 0.62
CA ALA A 171 -17.58 -5.38 -0.76
C ALA A 171 -17.84 -6.83 -1.22
N GLN A 172 -19.10 -7.11 -1.53
CA GLN A 172 -19.53 -8.24 -2.36
C GLN A 172 -19.69 -7.79 -3.80
#